data_eea106273d1c7f51a54b1cfa4f184dcb
#
_entry.id   eea106273d1c7f51a54b1cfa4f184dcb
#
_cell.length_a   1.000
_cell.length_b   1.000
_cell.length_c   1.000
_cell.angle_alpha   90.00
_cell.angle_beta   90.00
_cell.angle_gamma   90.00
#
_symmetry.space_group_name_H-M   'P 1'
#
loop_
_entity.id
_entity.type
_entity.pdbx_description
1 polymer ?
#
loop_
_entity_poly.entity_id
_entity_poly.type
_entity_poly.pdbx_seq_one_letter_code
_entity_poly.pdbx_strand_id
1 'polypeptide(L)'
;MRNLTIKRTKSFVASLARMRVFIEDIAGDTVIENVTCRKLGTLKNGEEKSFLIDEREAKVFVIADSLSKGFCNDYYQIPAGDEDISLSGKNLFNPATGNAFRFDNNNSADVAASRRKGENKGVVVLIVSLIIGAIVGMGISNGIIRSLESRPRDFSEQGMTVTLTREFDEMQTEGFTVSYNSGDVVVFALKEPFTLAEGLEDFTLDDYVELVLYNNGIEGAELKNVDGIPYFEYDTDFEDETYSYAIFMYKASDAFWLFQFATHDEDYDKLKLDILGWASSVRFE
;
A
#
# COMPACT_ATOMS: atom_id res chain seq x y z
N MET A 1 0.35 40.47 -8.98
CA MET A 1 -0.49 39.33 -8.49
C MET A 1 -0.75 38.39 -9.65
N ARG A 2 -0.57 37.07 -9.45
CA ARG A 2 -0.76 36.04 -10.47
C ARG A 2 -1.55 34.85 -9.88
N ASN A 3 -2.06 33.96 -10.73
CA ASN A 3 -2.78 32.79 -10.28
C ASN A 3 -1.82 31.60 -10.08
N LEU A 4 -1.98 30.90 -8.98
CA LEU A 4 -1.41 29.59 -8.72
C LEU A 4 -2.54 28.56 -8.77
N THR A 5 -2.60 27.79 -9.82
CA THR A 5 -3.55 26.69 -9.96
C THR A 5 -2.91 25.39 -9.53
N ILE A 6 -3.53 24.67 -8.61
CA ILE A 6 -3.06 23.37 -8.14
C ILE A 6 -4.14 22.33 -8.37
N LYS A 7 -3.78 21.28 -9.11
CA LYS A 7 -4.62 20.12 -9.36
C LYS A 7 -4.15 18.95 -8.50
N ARG A 8 -5.01 18.49 -7.59
CA ARG A 8 -4.81 17.23 -6.90
C ARG A 8 -5.38 16.11 -7.74
N THR A 9 -4.53 15.33 -8.39
CA THR A 9 -4.93 14.16 -9.16
C THR A 9 -5.57 13.13 -8.20
N LYS A 10 -6.62 12.45 -8.65
CA LYS A 10 -7.27 11.41 -7.86
C LYS A 10 -6.25 10.36 -7.40
N SER A 11 -6.27 10.06 -6.13
CA SER A 11 -5.41 9.07 -5.50
C SER A 11 -6.20 8.38 -4.39
N PHE A 12 -6.02 7.09 -4.20
CA PHE A 12 -6.60 6.35 -3.08
C PHE A 12 -5.96 6.77 -1.77
N VAL A 13 -4.65 7.02 -1.82
CA VAL A 13 -3.90 7.49 -0.67
C VAL A 13 -4.44 8.83 -0.21
N ALA A 14 -4.91 8.87 1.03
CA ALA A 14 -5.54 10.04 1.64
C ALA A 14 -6.75 10.57 0.83
N SER A 15 -7.53 9.68 0.18
CA SER A 15 -8.67 10.05 -0.68
C SER A 15 -9.71 10.89 0.05
N LEU A 16 -9.97 10.61 1.31
CA LEU A 16 -10.91 11.35 2.18
C LEU A 16 -10.28 12.56 2.86
N ALA A 17 -8.95 12.61 2.94
CA ALA A 17 -8.27 13.73 3.57
C ALA A 17 -8.36 14.99 2.73
N ARG A 18 -8.63 16.13 3.39
CA ARG A 18 -8.46 17.43 2.78
C ARG A 18 -6.99 17.82 2.85
N MET A 19 -6.42 18.25 1.73
CA MET A 19 -5.06 18.76 1.71
C MET A 19 -5.08 20.26 1.93
N ARG A 20 -4.24 20.76 2.84
CA ARG A 20 -4.03 22.19 3.05
C ARG A 20 -2.93 22.70 2.14
N VAL A 21 -3.17 23.79 1.46
CA VAL A 21 -2.20 24.48 0.60
C VAL A 21 -1.63 25.66 1.36
N PHE A 22 -0.31 25.75 1.41
CA PHE A 22 0.44 26.83 2.03
C PHE A 22 1.43 27.42 1.05
N ILE A 23 1.73 28.71 1.23
CA ILE A 23 2.80 29.40 0.51
C ILE A 23 3.74 30.05 1.53
N GLU A 24 5.04 30.04 1.23
CA GLU A 24 6.04 30.78 2.01
C GLU A 24 5.66 32.25 2.13
N ASP A 25 5.55 32.77 3.35
CA ASP A 25 5.16 34.11 3.65
C ASP A 25 5.67 34.52 5.04
N ILE A 26 6.46 35.61 5.10
CA ILE A 26 7.04 36.10 6.36
C ILE A 26 5.93 36.51 7.36
N ALA A 27 4.78 36.97 6.85
CA ALA A 27 3.62 37.31 7.67
C ALA A 27 2.71 36.09 7.99
N GLY A 28 3.13 34.87 7.64
CA GLY A 28 2.37 33.66 7.92
C GLY A 28 2.35 33.30 9.40
N ASP A 29 1.41 32.45 9.75
CA ASP A 29 1.15 31.95 11.13
C ASP A 29 1.58 30.50 11.33
N THR A 30 2.04 29.83 10.29
CA THR A 30 2.36 28.39 10.28
C THR A 30 3.80 28.18 9.86
N VAL A 31 4.53 27.32 10.60
CA VAL A 31 5.91 26.94 10.24
C VAL A 31 5.92 25.52 9.71
N ILE A 32 6.41 25.33 8.48
CA ILE A 32 6.55 24.04 7.80
C ILE A 32 8.00 23.88 7.40
N GLU A 33 8.70 22.87 7.90
CA GLU A 33 10.11 22.57 7.60
C GLU A 33 11.03 23.81 7.75
N ASN A 34 10.84 24.58 8.83
CA ASN A 34 11.54 25.83 9.13
C ASN A 34 11.21 27.00 8.18
N VAL A 35 10.17 26.90 7.37
CA VAL A 35 9.68 27.99 6.51
C VAL A 35 8.39 28.54 7.10
N THR A 36 8.32 29.84 7.29
CA THR A 36 7.08 30.52 7.71
C THR A 36 6.13 30.61 6.52
N CYS A 37 4.90 30.15 6.70
CA CYS A 37 3.93 29.97 5.64
C CYS A 37 2.56 30.57 5.98
N ARG A 38 1.87 31.02 4.93
CA ARG A 38 0.46 31.41 4.97
C ARG A 38 -0.41 30.36 4.28
N LYS A 39 -1.53 29.99 4.89
CA LYS A 39 -2.51 29.09 4.29
C LYS A 39 -3.26 29.77 3.16
N LEU A 40 -3.27 29.15 1.97
CA LEU A 40 -4.05 29.59 0.81
C LEU A 40 -5.44 28.97 0.78
N GLY A 41 -5.57 27.71 1.19
CA GLY A 41 -6.84 27.01 1.18
C GLY A 41 -6.70 25.50 1.34
N THR A 42 -7.68 24.76 0.82
CA THR A 42 -7.73 23.30 0.87
C THR A 42 -8.13 22.69 -0.46
N LEU A 43 -7.66 21.49 -0.74
CA LEU A 43 -7.98 20.66 -1.91
C LEU A 43 -8.59 19.33 -1.49
N LYS A 44 -9.70 18.94 -2.11
CA LYS A 44 -10.26 17.59 -2.04
C LYS A 44 -9.57 16.68 -3.06
N ASN A 45 -9.78 15.39 -2.92
CA ASN A 45 -9.27 14.41 -3.88
C ASN A 45 -9.88 14.66 -5.27
N GLY A 46 -9.06 14.78 -6.30
CA GLY A 46 -9.47 15.13 -7.67
C GLY A 46 -9.86 16.59 -7.90
N GLU A 47 -9.67 17.47 -6.91
CA GLU A 47 -10.02 18.91 -7.05
C GLU A 47 -8.88 19.70 -7.69
N GLU A 48 -9.25 20.65 -8.54
CA GLU A 48 -8.38 21.69 -9.07
C GLU A 48 -8.84 23.05 -8.54
N LYS A 49 -7.92 23.87 -8.07
CA LYS A 49 -8.23 25.17 -7.47
C LYS A 49 -7.16 26.21 -7.72
N SER A 50 -7.58 27.44 -7.99
CA SER A 50 -6.70 28.58 -8.20
C SER A 50 -6.67 29.49 -6.98
N PHE A 51 -5.48 30.01 -6.67
CA PHE A 51 -5.20 30.93 -5.58
C PHE A 51 -4.48 32.15 -6.12
N LEU A 52 -4.86 33.34 -5.67
CA LEU A 52 -4.16 34.56 -6.00
C LEU A 52 -2.92 34.71 -5.10
N ILE A 53 -1.75 34.86 -5.71
CA ILE A 53 -0.47 34.95 -5.03
C ILE A 53 0.34 36.17 -5.52
N ASP A 54 1.38 36.53 -4.76
CA ASP A 54 2.33 37.53 -5.13
C ASP A 54 3.25 37.07 -6.27
N GLU A 55 3.92 38.00 -6.92
CA GLU A 55 4.85 37.76 -8.03
C GLU A 55 6.26 37.35 -7.58
N ARG A 56 6.47 37.24 -6.27
CA ARG A 56 7.75 36.86 -5.69
C ARG A 56 8.05 35.37 -5.82
N GLU A 57 9.30 35.05 -5.72
CA GLU A 57 9.75 33.66 -5.50
C GLU A 57 9.23 33.16 -4.14
N ALA A 58 8.74 31.91 -4.08
CA ALA A 58 8.23 31.34 -2.84
C ALA A 58 8.15 29.79 -2.92
N LYS A 59 8.16 29.14 -1.77
CA LYS A 59 7.88 27.71 -1.65
C LYS A 59 6.39 27.47 -1.46
N VAL A 60 5.85 26.46 -2.14
CA VAL A 60 4.46 26.01 -2.01
C VAL A 60 4.45 24.62 -1.41
N PHE A 61 3.67 24.41 -0.35
CA PHE A 61 3.49 23.13 0.33
C PHE A 61 2.03 22.67 0.23
N VAL A 62 1.83 21.36 0.06
CA VAL A 62 0.51 20.73 0.13
C VAL A 62 0.57 19.61 1.16
N ILE A 63 -0.19 19.74 2.27
CA ILE A 63 -0.06 18.91 3.46
C ILE A 63 -1.42 18.34 3.85
N ALA A 64 -1.47 17.07 4.25
CA ALA A 64 -2.69 16.46 4.79
C ALA A 64 -3.09 17.08 6.13
N ASP A 65 -4.40 17.21 6.38
CA ASP A 65 -4.93 17.86 7.57
C ASP A 65 -4.64 17.07 8.85
N SER A 66 -4.57 15.76 8.76
CA SER A 66 -4.42 14.84 9.89
C SER A 66 -2.96 14.46 10.23
N LEU A 67 -2.01 14.79 9.37
CA LEU A 67 -0.61 14.35 9.54
C LEU A 67 0.20 15.45 10.21
N SER A 68 0.14 15.49 11.53
CA SER A 68 0.97 16.33 12.35
C SER A 68 2.36 15.73 12.55
N LYS A 69 3.37 16.55 12.32
CA LYS A 69 4.73 16.42 12.86
C LYS A 69 5.59 15.27 12.35
N GLY A 70 6.44 15.57 11.41
CA GLY A 70 7.63 14.80 11.09
C GLY A 70 7.66 14.15 9.71
N PHE A 71 6.69 14.41 8.87
CA PHE A 71 6.69 13.91 7.50
C PHE A 71 7.45 14.85 6.57
N CYS A 72 8.29 14.29 5.71
CA CYS A 72 8.96 15.03 4.66
C CYS A 72 7.95 15.36 3.56
N ASN A 73 7.41 16.57 3.60
CA ASN A 73 6.52 17.06 2.57
C ASN A 73 7.30 17.50 1.34
N ASP A 74 6.74 17.22 0.17
CA ASP A 74 7.24 17.82 -1.04
C ASP A 74 6.89 19.32 -1.05
N TYR A 75 7.81 20.14 -1.54
CA TYR A 75 7.51 21.52 -1.84
C TYR A 75 7.83 21.84 -3.30
N TYR A 76 7.18 22.82 -3.85
CA TYR A 76 7.47 23.32 -5.17
C TYR A 76 8.01 24.76 -5.04
N GLN A 77 9.20 25.00 -5.61
CA GLN A 77 9.79 26.33 -5.67
C GLN A 77 9.21 27.08 -6.86
N ILE A 78 8.34 28.05 -6.63
CA ILE A 78 7.81 28.90 -7.69
C ILE A 78 8.79 30.05 -7.95
N PRO A 79 9.09 30.37 -9.23
CA PRO A 79 9.98 31.49 -9.57
C PRO A 79 9.30 32.84 -9.34
N ALA A 80 10.08 33.90 -9.25
CA ALA A 80 9.55 35.23 -9.33
C ALA A 80 9.04 35.53 -10.77
N GLY A 81 7.95 36.27 -10.90
CA GLY A 81 7.36 36.64 -12.18
C GLY A 81 5.85 36.84 -12.07
N ASP A 82 5.25 37.33 -13.14
CA ASP A 82 3.83 37.65 -13.26
C ASP A 82 3.00 36.59 -14.02
N GLU A 83 3.67 35.59 -14.58
CA GLU A 83 3.00 34.51 -15.29
C GLU A 83 2.23 33.60 -14.33
N ASP A 84 1.02 33.18 -14.76
CA ASP A 84 0.22 32.20 -14.04
C ASP A 84 0.93 30.83 -13.96
N ILE A 85 0.82 30.17 -12.82
CA ILE A 85 1.48 28.90 -12.55
C ILE A 85 0.44 27.79 -12.40
N SER A 86 0.64 26.68 -13.09
CA SER A 86 -0.17 25.48 -12.96
C SER A 86 0.68 24.32 -12.48
N LEU A 87 0.29 23.72 -11.34
CA LEU A 87 0.95 22.59 -10.72
C LEU A 87 -0.02 21.41 -10.62
N SER A 88 0.48 20.23 -10.75
CA SER A 88 -0.27 18.99 -10.46
C SER A 88 0.51 18.10 -9.51
N GLY A 89 -0.21 17.22 -8.83
CA GLY A 89 0.37 16.26 -7.92
C GLY A 89 -0.66 15.32 -7.32
N LYS A 90 -0.20 14.31 -6.63
CA LYS A 90 -1.03 13.31 -5.96
C LYS A 90 -0.47 12.94 -4.60
N ASN A 91 -1.31 12.34 -3.76
CA ASN A 91 -0.84 11.72 -2.53
C ASN A 91 -0.23 10.36 -2.86
N LEU A 92 0.94 10.12 -2.31
CA LEU A 92 1.63 8.84 -2.36
C LEU A 92 1.83 8.36 -0.93
N PHE A 93 1.59 7.09 -0.71
CA PHE A 93 1.95 6.44 0.55
C PHE A 93 3.44 6.12 0.54
N ASN A 94 4.10 6.44 1.63
CA ASN A 94 5.46 6.02 1.89
C ASN A 94 5.49 5.45 3.32
N PRO A 95 5.86 4.17 3.51
CA PRO A 95 5.89 3.55 4.83
C PRO A 95 6.77 4.30 5.84
N ALA A 96 7.83 4.95 5.37
CA ALA A 96 8.76 5.69 6.22
C ALA A 96 8.30 7.13 6.52
N THR A 97 7.48 7.74 5.66
CA THR A 97 7.09 9.16 5.76
C THR A 97 5.57 9.39 5.80
N GLY A 98 4.78 8.32 5.72
CA GLY A 98 3.32 8.41 5.68
C GLY A 98 2.78 8.99 4.37
N ASN A 99 1.51 9.39 4.39
CA ASN A 99 0.83 9.92 3.21
C ASN A 99 1.29 11.34 2.90
N ALA A 100 2.22 11.50 1.97
CA ALA A 100 2.70 12.79 1.55
C ALA A 100 2.17 13.16 0.16
N PHE A 101 1.83 14.43 -0.02
CA PHE A 101 1.57 14.97 -1.35
C PHE A 101 2.89 15.09 -2.12
N ARG A 102 2.89 14.71 -3.39
CA ARG A 102 4.03 14.82 -4.30
C ARG A 102 3.63 15.60 -5.54
N PHE A 103 4.42 16.61 -5.88
CA PHE A 103 4.26 17.35 -7.14
C PHE A 103 4.83 16.53 -8.29
N ASP A 104 4.11 16.46 -9.41
CA ASP A 104 4.46 15.59 -10.55
C ASP A 104 5.82 15.97 -11.20
N ASN A 105 6.16 17.24 -11.23
CA ASN A 105 7.35 17.77 -11.93
C ASN A 105 8.36 18.43 -10.99
N ASN A 106 8.46 17.96 -9.75
CA ASN A 106 9.39 18.57 -8.80
C ASN A 106 10.79 17.97 -8.87
N ASN A 107 11.74 18.68 -9.48
CA ASN A 107 13.14 18.29 -9.66
C ASN A 107 14.10 18.97 -8.67
N SER A 108 13.62 19.57 -7.59
CA SER A 108 14.46 20.20 -6.59
C SER A 108 15.43 19.20 -5.96
N ALA A 109 16.72 19.52 -5.97
CA ALA A 109 17.76 18.70 -5.36
C ALA A 109 17.54 18.53 -3.84
N ASP A 110 17.02 19.57 -3.18
CA ASP A 110 16.71 19.56 -1.75
C ASP A 110 15.56 18.61 -1.42
N VAL A 111 14.54 18.58 -2.28
CA VAL A 111 13.42 17.62 -2.16
C VAL A 111 13.90 16.20 -2.31
N ALA A 112 14.78 15.94 -3.29
CA ALA A 112 15.37 14.61 -3.48
C ALA A 112 16.22 14.19 -2.26
N ALA A 113 17.00 15.11 -1.68
CA ALA A 113 17.77 14.86 -0.47
C ALA A 113 16.88 14.62 0.76
N SER A 114 15.80 15.38 0.90
CA SER A 114 14.80 15.20 1.96
C SER A 114 14.06 13.86 1.85
N ARG A 115 13.69 13.45 0.64
CA ARG A 115 13.10 12.12 0.37
C ARG A 115 14.05 11.00 0.83
N ARG A 116 15.31 11.03 0.42
CA ARG A 116 16.32 10.03 0.83
C ARG A 116 16.52 9.99 2.35
N LYS A 117 16.47 11.15 3.01
CA LYS A 117 16.63 11.24 4.47
C LYS A 117 15.40 10.72 5.22
N GLY A 118 14.21 10.86 4.64
CA GLY A 118 12.96 10.29 5.15
C GLY A 118 12.93 8.76 4.99
N GLU A 119 13.38 8.26 3.85
CA GLU A 119 13.50 6.82 3.56
C GLU A 119 14.44 6.10 4.53
N ASN A 120 15.47 6.78 5.05
CA ASN A 120 16.44 6.22 5.98
C ASN A 120 16.05 6.34 7.47
N LYS A 121 14.96 6.98 7.81
CA LYS A 121 14.48 7.08 9.20
C LYS A 121 13.35 6.10 9.45
N GLY A 122 13.75 4.86 9.69
CA GLY A 122 13.10 3.88 10.56
C GLY A 122 11.59 3.73 10.41
N VAL A 123 11.21 2.72 9.68
CA VAL A 123 10.16 1.75 10.04
C VAL A 123 9.18 2.26 11.11
N VAL A 124 8.07 2.79 10.67
CA VAL A 124 6.81 2.51 11.32
C VAL A 124 6.04 1.62 10.36
N VAL A 125 6.00 0.37 10.75
CA VAL A 125 5.15 -0.66 10.22
C VAL A 125 3.75 -0.09 10.11
N LEU A 126 3.22 0.01 8.91
CA LEU A 126 1.79 -0.09 8.75
C LEU A 126 1.45 -0.44 7.33
N ILE A 127 0.74 -1.52 7.24
CA ILE A 127 -0.05 -2.00 6.13
C ILE A 127 0.81 -2.65 5.04
N VAL A 128 0.66 -3.97 5.01
CA VAL A 128 1.14 -4.86 3.94
C VAL A 128 2.66 -4.85 3.79
N SER A 129 3.34 -5.24 4.85
CA SER A 129 4.64 -5.86 4.66
C SER A 129 4.39 -7.24 4.08
N LEU A 130 4.18 -7.32 2.78
CA LEU A 130 4.47 -8.55 2.10
C LEU A 130 5.96 -8.82 2.34
N ILE A 131 6.26 -9.69 3.29
CA ILE A 131 7.59 -10.27 3.42
C ILE A 131 7.70 -11.26 2.25
N ILE A 132 7.83 -10.68 1.07
CA ILE A 132 8.08 -11.40 -0.15
C ILE A 132 9.49 -11.93 -0.02
N GLY A 133 9.63 -13.23 0.04
CA GLY A 133 10.87 -13.94 -0.20
C GLY A 133 11.69 -14.38 1.01
N ALA A 134 11.45 -13.93 2.24
CA ALA A 134 12.37 -14.24 3.34
C ALA A 134 12.02 -15.48 4.18
N ILE A 135 10.87 -16.11 4.00
CA ILE A 135 10.38 -17.15 4.94
C ILE A 135 10.14 -18.52 4.27
N VAL A 136 10.13 -18.60 2.95
CA VAL A 136 9.77 -19.84 2.25
C VAL A 136 10.83 -20.94 2.38
N GLY A 137 12.09 -20.60 2.59
CA GLY A 137 13.18 -21.57 2.76
C GLY A 137 13.08 -22.48 3.98
N MET A 138 12.14 -22.26 4.90
CA MET A 138 12.03 -23.05 6.13
C MET A 138 10.92 -24.10 6.15
N GLY A 139 10.07 -24.19 5.15
CA GLY A 139 8.89 -25.05 5.25
C GLY A 139 8.58 -25.99 4.09
N ILE A 140 9.09 -25.68 2.90
CA ILE A 140 8.80 -26.52 1.74
C ILE A 140 9.91 -27.57 1.61
N SER A 141 9.62 -28.79 2.04
CA SER A 141 10.49 -29.92 1.77
C SER A 141 10.14 -30.51 0.42
N ASN A 142 11.15 -30.93 -0.36
CA ASN A 142 11.00 -31.66 -1.62
C ASN A 142 10.18 -32.95 -1.39
N GLY A 143 8.88 -32.81 -1.28
CA GLY A 143 7.92 -33.88 -1.11
C GLY A 143 7.43 -34.36 -2.46
N ILE A 144 7.48 -35.67 -2.68
CA ILE A 144 6.74 -36.33 -3.76
C ILE A 144 5.28 -35.92 -3.62
N ILE A 145 4.67 -35.35 -4.67
CA ILE A 145 3.24 -35.00 -4.73
C ILE A 145 2.45 -36.18 -4.20
N ARG A 146 1.98 -36.07 -2.96
CA ARG A 146 1.05 -37.03 -2.39
C ARG A 146 -0.30 -36.78 -3.03
N SER A 147 -0.92 -37.82 -3.56
CA SER A 147 -2.25 -37.79 -4.13
C SER A 147 -3.20 -37.00 -3.22
N LEU A 148 -3.73 -35.88 -3.75
CA LEU A 148 -4.58 -34.90 -3.04
C LEU A 148 -5.99 -35.42 -2.71
N GLU A 149 -6.15 -36.74 -2.43
CA GLU A 149 -7.38 -37.34 -1.91
C GLU A 149 -7.61 -37.05 -0.42
N SER A 150 -6.90 -36.08 0.18
CA SER A 150 -7.12 -35.73 1.57
C SER A 150 -8.47 -35.04 1.78
N ARG A 151 -9.21 -35.51 2.80
CA ARG A 151 -10.54 -34.94 3.10
C ARG A 151 -10.41 -33.51 3.51
N PRO A 152 -11.31 -32.59 3.02
CA PRO A 152 -11.30 -31.21 3.42
C PRO A 152 -11.45 -31.05 4.94
N ARG A 153 -10.80 -30.02 5.48
CA ARG A 153 -10.85 -29.62 6.88
C ARG A 153 -10.91 -28.12 6.98
N ASP A 154 -11.80 -27.62 7.85
CA ASP A 154 -11.88 -26.21 8.17
C ASP A 154 -10.81 -25.80 9.19
N PHE A 155 -10.14 -24.69 8.90
CA PHE A 155 -9.21 -24.04 9.78
C PHE A 155 -9.77 -22.64 10.09
N SER A 156 -9.95 -22.32 11.36
CA SER A 156 -10.59 -21.07 11.81
C SER A 156 -9.70 -20.33 12.78
N GLU A 157 -9.46 -19.04 12.49
CA GLU A 157 -8.68 -18.16 13.35
C GLU A 157 -9.16 -16.71 13.20
N GLN A 158 -9.33 -16.00 14.31
CA GLN A 158 -9.70 -14.58 14.39
C GLN A 158 -10.91 -14.16 13.54
N GLY A 159 -11.94 -15.00 13.44
CA GLY A 159 -13.17 -14.74 12.66
C GLY A 159 -13.06 -15.06 11.16
N MET A 160 -11.95 -15.62 10.73
CA MET A 160 -11.75 -16.17 9.39
C MET A 160 -11.81 -17.70 9.44
N THR A 161 -12.35 -18.33 8.40
CA THR A 161 -12.28 -19.77 8.17
C THR A 161 -11.88 -20.04 6.72
N VAL A 162 -10.93 -20.95 6.55
CA VAL A 162 -10.53 -21.49 5.23
C VAL A 162 -10.66 -23.02 5.25
N THR A 163 -11.14 -23.61 4.17
CA THR A 163 -11.22 -25.06 4.00
C THR A 163 -10.01 -25.53 3.19
N LEU A 164 -9.06 -26.15 3.85
CA LEU A 164 -7.86 -26.76 3.24
C LEU A 164 -7.99 -28.29 3.27
N THR A 165 -6.95 -29.01 2.85
CA THR A 165 -6.87 -30.46 3.03
C THR A 165 -6.36 -30.80 4.44
N ARG A 166 -6.53 -32.06 4.89
CA ARG A 166 -6.05 -32.51 6.20
C ARG A 166 -4.52 -32.62 6.30
N GLU A 167 -3.83 -32.45 5.19
CA GLU A 167 -2.37 -32.47 5.13
C GLU A 167 -1.75 -31.16 5.63
N PHE A 168 -2.56 -30.09 5.72
CA PHE A 168 -2.09 -28.83 6.28
C PHE A 168 -2.01 -28.89 7.81
N ASP A 169 -0.87 -28.49 8.32
CA ASP A 169 -0.65 -28.23 9.74
C ASP A 169 -0.49 -26.74 9.98
N GLU A 170 -0.99 -26.28 11.11
CA GLU A 170 -0.81 -24.90 11.54
C GLU A 170 0.65 -24.66 11.93
N MET A 171 1.19 -23.53 11.51
CA MET A 171 2.52 -23.06 11.88
C MET A 171 2.47 -21.62 12.35
N GLN A 172 3.46 -21.21 13.13
CA GLN A 172 3.61 -19.81 13.54
C GLN A 172 4.68 -19.14 12.70
N THR A 173 4.31 -18.04 12.04
CA THR A 173 5.22 -17.26 11.23
C THR A 173 5.13 -15.79 11.64
N GLU A 174 6.27 -15.21 11.99
CA GLU A 174 6.33 -13.81 12.38
C GLU A 174 5.82 -12.90 11.25
N GLY A 175 4.96 -11.94 11.60
CA GLY A 175 4.38 -10.99 10.64
C GLY A 175 3.05 -11.44 10.02
N PHE A 176 2.60 -12.68 10.25
CA PHE A 176 1.30 -13.17 9.78
C PHE A 176 0.36 -13.48 10.95
N THR A 177 -0.93 -13.37 10.66
CA THR A 177 -1.98 -13.70 11.65
C THR A 177 -2.04 -15.21 11.88
N VAL A 178 -1.93 -15.98 10.80
CA VAL A 178 -1.88 -17.44 10.82
C VAL A 178 -1.16 -17.94 9.57
N SER A 179 -0.57 -19.13 9.69
CA SER A 179 0.09 -19.79 8.57
C SER A 179 -0.18 -21.28 8.62
N TYR A 180 -0.25 -21.92 7.45
CA TYR A 180 -0.45 -23.35 7.30
C TYR A 180 0.55 -23.94 6.31
N ASN A 181 0.97 -25.19 6.52
CA ASN A 181 1.94 -25.88 5.65
C ASN A 181 1.51 -27.33 5.40
N SER A 182 1.47 -27.75 4.13
CA SER A 182 1.22 -29.12 3.71
C SER A 182 2.50 -29.85 3.25
N GLY A 183 3.63 -29.16 3.20
CA GLY A 183 4.86 -29.63 2.59
C GLY A 183 5.02 -29.25 1.12
N ASP A 184 3.94 -29.13 0.36
CA ASP A 184 3.95 -28.73 -1.05
C ASP A 184 3.46 -27.27 -1.22
N VAL A 185 2.60 -26.82 -0.31
CA VAL A 185 2.04 -25.46 -0.30
C VAL A 185 2.14 -24.85 1.09
N VAL A 186 2.59 -23.63 1.17
CA VAL A 186 2.50 -22.80 2.37
C VAL A 186 1.44 -21.74 2.16
N VAL A 187 0.56 -21.56 3.16
CA VAL A 187 -0.47 -20.52 3.19
C VAL A 187 -0.14 -19.54 4.29
N PHE A 188 -0.05 -18.28 3.96
CA PHE A 188 0.08 -17.21 4.92
C PHE A 188 -1.17 -16.33 4.88
N ALA A 189 -1.76 -16.03 6.02
CA ALA A 189 -2.90 -15.14 6.12
C ALA A 189 -2.59 -13.96 7.05
N LEU A 190 -2.86 -12.76 6.58
CA LEU A 190 -2.67 -11.52 7.33
C LEU A 190 -4.01 -10.81 7.48
N LYS A 191 -4.40 -10.52 8.74
CA LYS A 191 -5.53 -9.67 9.08
C LYS A 191 -5.06 -8.23 9.26
N GLU A 192 -5.66 -7.31 8.54
CA GLU A 192 -5.45 -5.87 8.69
C GLU A 192 -6.73 -5.19 9.22
N PRO A 193 -6.90 -5.09 10.55
CA PRO A 193 -8.09 -4.50 11.15
C PRO A 193 -8.27 -3.04 10.70
N PHE A 194 -9.51 -2.61 10.50
CA PHE A 194 -9.79 -1.22 10.12
C PHE A 194 -9.33 -0.20 11.16
N THR A 195 -9.08 -0.65 12.40
CA THR A 195 -8.51 0.19 13.47
C THR A 195 -7.03 0.55 13.24
N LEU A 196 -6.35 -0.05 12.26
CA LEU A 196 -4.95 0.25 11.95
C LEU A 196 -4.76 1.66 11.40
N ALA A 197 -5.75 2.18 10.65
CA ALA A 197 -5.69 3.53 10.11
C ALA A 197 -7.10 4.13 10.04
N GLU A 198 -7.22 5.41 10.40
CA GLU A 198 -8.48 6.16 10.30
C GLU A 198 -8.95 6.21 8.83
N GLY A 199 -10.20 5.81 8.59
CA GLY A 199 -10.82 5.78 7.26
C GLY A 199 -10.54 4.51 6.45
N LEU A 200 -9.83 3.52 7.00
CA LEU A 200 -9.57 2.26 6.31
C LEU A 200 -10.86 1.46 6.09
N GLU A 201 -11.84 1.58 6.98
CA GLU A 201 -13.18 0.98 6.86
C GLU A 201 -13.96 1.44 5.63
N ASP A 202 -13.69 2.67 5.17
CA ASP A 202 -14.36 3.26 4.00
C ASP A 202 -13.76 2.80 2.65
N PHE A 203 -12.58 2.16 2.68
CA PHE A 203 -11.96 1.62 1.48
C PHE A 203 -12.82 0.48 0.90
N THR A 204 -13.00 0.51 -0.42
CA THR A 204 -13.50 -0.66 -1.14
C THR A 204 -12.41 -1.73 -1.22
N LEU A 205 -12.79 -2.93 -1.65
CA LEU A 205 -11.79 -3.99 -1.90
C LEU A 205 -10.83 -3.57 -3.02
N ASP A 206 -11.33 -2.89 -4.07
CA ASP A 206 -10.49 -2.40 -5.16
C ASP A 206 -9.47 -1.36 -4.69
N ASP A 207 -9.88 -0.45 -3.78
CA ASP A 207 -8.97 0.52 -3.17
C ASP A 207 -7.83 -0.18 -2.40
N TYR A 208 -8.19 -1.25 -1.67
CA TYR A 208 -7.21 -2.05 -0.93
C TYR A 208 -6.26 -2.80 -1.86
N VAL A 209 -6.77 -3.42 -2.93
CA VAL A 209 -5.95 -4.08 -3.96
C VAL A 209 -4.91 -3.12 -4.54
N GLU A 210 -5.33 -1.93 -4.96
CA GLU A 210 -4.40 -0.94 -5.49
C GLU A 210 -3.34 -0.52 -4.45
N LEU A 211 -3.74 -0.39 -3.18
CA LEU A 211 -2.82 -0.09 -2.10
C LEU A 211 -1.78 -1.21 -1.91
N VAL A 212 -2.21 -2.48 -1.96
CA VAL A 212 -1.34 -3.66 -1.86
C VAL A 212 -0.33 -3.68 -3.01
N LEU A 213 -0.77 -3.56 -4.24
CA LEU A 213 0.10 -3.56 -5.43
C LEU A 213 1.12 -2.41 -5.37
N TYR A 214 0.66 -1.22 -5.02
CA TYR A 214 1.51 -0.04 -4.92
C TYR A 214 2.59 -0.18 -3.83
N ASN A 215 2.20 -0.61 -2.61
CA ASN A 215 3.13 -0.71 -1.48
C ASN A 215 4.23 -1.76 -1.70
N ASN A 216 3.95 -2.76 -2.51
CA ASN A 216 4.90 -3.83 -2.81
C ASN A 216 5.72 -3.58 -4.09
N GLY A 217 5.52 -2.44 -4.75
CA GLY A 217 6.22 -2.13 -6.00
C GLY A 217 5.88 -3.07 -7.14
N ILE A 218 4.70 -3.72 -7.10
CA ILE A 218 4.21 -4.66 -8.10
C ILE A 218 3.37 -3.89 -9.13
N GLU A 219 3.91 -2.82 -9.65
CA GLU A 219 3.26 -2.03 -10.69
C GLU A 219 3.17 -2.85 -11.97
N GLY A 220 1.95 -3.04 -12.47
CA GLY A 220 1.70 -3.77 -13.71
C GLY A 220 1.44 -5.27 -13.55
N ALA A 221 1.29 -5.77 -12.33
CA ALA A 221 0.76 -7.12 -12.13
C ALA A 221 -0.62 -7.28 -12.77
N GLU A 222 -0.81 -8.39 -13.48
CA GLU A 222 -2.11 -8.73 -14.03
C GLU A 222 -3.07 -9.09 -12.88
N LEU A 223 -4.03 -8.21 -12.62
CA LEU A 223 -5.07 -8.49 -11.64
C LEU A 223 -6.08 -9.47 -12.25
N LYS A 224 -6.29 -10.59 -11.57
CA LYS A 224 -7.19 -11.67 -11.92
C LYS A 224 -8.36 -11.72 -10.94
N ASN A 225 -9.37 -12.53 -11.25
CA ASN A 225 -10.53 -12.72 -10.38
C ASN A 225 -10.98 -14.17 -10.39
N VAL A 226 -11.32 -14.69 -9.23
CA VAL A 226 -11.98 -15.98 -9.05
C VAL A 226 -13.13 -15.82 -8.07
N ASP A 227 -14.36 -16.15 -8.51
CA ASP A 227 -15.58 -16.08 -7.69
C ASP A 227 -15.82 -14.68 -7.03
N GLY A 228 -15.36 -13.61 -7.68
CA GLY A 228 -15.46 -12.25 -7.15
C GLY A 228 -14.29 -11.85 -6.24
N ILE A 229 -13.29 -12.73 -6.06
CA ILE A 229 -12.11 -12.49 -5.23
C ILE A 229 -10.97 -12.01 -6.13
N PRO A 230 -10.46 -10.78 -5.97
CA PRO A 230 -9.31 -10.30 -6.71
C PRO A 230 -8.03 -10.99 -6.24
N TYR A 231 -7.18 -11.34 -7.19
CA TYR A 231 -5.87 -11.91 -6.90
C TYR A 231 -4.86 -11.57 -8.00
N PHE A 232 -3.59 -11.69 -7.68
CA PHE A 232 -2.48 -11.63 -8.62
C PHE A 232 -1.45 -12.72 -8.33
N GLU A 233 -0.62 -13.00 -9.33
CA GLU A 233 0.44 -14.01 -9.26
C GLU A 233 1.79 -13.35 -9.51
N TYR A 234 2.83 -13.85 -8.86
CA TYR A 234 4.21 -13.45 -9.13
C TYR A 234 5.17 -14.56 -8.71
N ASP A 235 6.36 -14.54 -9.29
CA ASP A 235 7.43 -15.45 -8.97
C ASP A 235 8.59 -14.72 -8.28
N THR A 236 9.33 -15.45 -7.46
CA THR A 236 10.55 -14.93 -6.84
C THR A 236 11.59 -16.03 -6.65
N ASP A 237 12.85 -15.67 -6.80
CA ASP A 237 13.96 -16.57 -6.58
C ASP A 237 14.46 -16.47 -5.14
N PHE A 238 14.69 -17.62 -4.50
CA PHE A 238 15.29 -17.72 -3.19
C PHE A 238 16.23 -18.94 -3.13
N GLU A 239 17.50 -18.75 -2.76
CA GLU A 239 18.51 -19.82 -2.59
C GLU A 239 18.60 -20.81 -3.77
N ASP A 240 18.64 -20.35 -5.00
CA ASP A 240 18.70 -21.15 -6.24
C ASP A 240 17.38 -21.88 -6.60
N GLU A 241 16.27 -21.60 -5.91
CA GLU A 241 14.94 -22.14 -6.21
C GLU A 241 13.98 -21.00 -6.57
N THR A 242 13.07 -21.25 -7.51
CA THR A 242 12.00 -20.32 -7.88
C THR A 242 10.71 -20.73 -7.22
N TYR A 243 10.03 -19.77 -6.59
CA TYR A 243 8.72 -19.95 -5.95
C TYR A 243 7.67 -19.10 -6.63
N SER A 244 6.52 -19.70 -6.87
CA SER A 244 5.32 -19.04 -7.37
C SER A 244 4.36 -18.73 -6.24
N TYR A 245 3.80 -17.52 -6.29
CA TYR A 245 2.88 -16.99 -5.30
C TYR A 245 1.55 -16.59 -5.94
N ALA A 246 0.46 -16.89 -5.26
CA ALA A 246 -0.87 -16.37 -5.55
C ALA A 246 -1.40 -15.60 -4.34
N ILE A 247 -1.71 -14.33 -4.52
CA ILE A 247 -2.15 -13.42 -3.46
C ILE A 247 -3.61 -13.06 -3.66
N PHE A 248 -4.46 -13.42 -2.70
CA PHE A 248 -5.89 -13.16 -2.68
C PHE A 248 -6.24 -12.12 -1.62
N MET A 249 -7.15 -11.22 -1.96
CA MET A 249 -7.54 -10.13 -1.07
C MET A 249 -9.03 -10.15 -0.79
N TYR A 250 -9.39 -9.88 0.48
CA TYR A 250 -10.78 -9.93 0.93
C TYR A 250 -11.09 -8.74 1.83
N LYS A 251 -12.35 -8.33 1.85
CA LYS A 251 -12.88 -7.37 2.83
C LYS A 251 -13.90 -8.07 3.72
N ALA A 252 -13.57 -8.19 5.00
CA ALA A 252 -14.49 -8.62 6.05
C ALA A 252 -15.22 -7.42 6.66
N SER A 253 -16.05 -7.65 7.69
CA SER A 253 -16.77 -6.59 8.38
C SER A 253 -15.89 -5.66 9.22
N ASP A 254 -14.71 -6.13 9.66
CA ASP A 254 -13.82 -5.45 10.61
C ASP A 254 -12.37 -5.30 10.11
N ALA A 255 -12.04 -5.88 8.96
CA ALA A 255 -10.68 -5.96 8.47
C ALA A 255 -10.60 -6.19 6.96
N PHE A 256 -9.46 -5.86 6.38
CA PHE A 256 -9.00 -6.51 5.16
C PHE A 256 -8.20 -7.77 5.52
N TRP A 257 -8.25 -8.74 4.62
CA TRP A 257 -7.46 -9.95 4.73
C TRP A 257 -6.68 -10.19 3.44
N LEU A 258 -5.44 -10.61 3.60
CA LEU A 258 -4.56 -11.01 2.52
C LEU A 258 -4.16 -12.46 2.73
N PHE A 259 -4.41 -13.31 1.74
CA PHE A 259 -3.98 -14.70 1.72
C PHE A 259 -2.92 -14.88 0.65
N GLN A 260 -1.81 -15.46 1.03
CA GLN A 260 -0.70 -15.75 0.15
C GLN A 260 -0.48 -17.27 0.14
N PHE A 261 -0.62 -17.88 -1.04
CA PHE A 261 -0.27 -19.27 -1.28
C PHE A 261 1.08 -19.30 -2.00
N ALA A 262 2.01 -20.08 -1.48
CA ALA A 262 3.35 -20.21 -2.03
C ALA A 262 3.67 -21.70 -2.28
N THR A 263 4.28 -21.99 -3.42
CA THR A 263 4.75 -23.33 -3.79
C THR A 263 5.98 -23.23 -4.68
N HIS A 264 6.69 -24.32 -4.93
CA HIS A 264 7.72 -24.35 -5.96
C HIS A 264 7.11 -24.06 -7.35
N ASP A 265 7.80 -23.29 -8.18
CA ASP A 265 7.32 -22.89 -9.51
C ASP A 265 6.97 -24.11 -10.39
N GLU A 266 7.75 -25.17 -10.33
CA GLU A 266 7.52 -26.41 -11.09
C GLU A 266 6.23 -27.15 -10.72
N ASP A 267 5.66 -26.87 -9.54
CA ASP A 267 4.43 -27.48 -9.05
C ASP A 267 3.22 -26.54 -9.13
N TYR A 268 3.44 -25.24 -9.36
CA TYR A 268 2.38 -24.24 -9.36
C TYR A 268 1.24 -24.56 -10.32
N ASP A 269 1.53 -24.88 -11.57
CA ASP A 269 0.49 -25.21 -12.57
C ASP A 269 -0.35 -26.42 -12.19
N LYS A 270 0.23 -27.40 -11.47
CA LYS A 270 -0.48 -28.61 -11.00
C LYS A 270 -1.40 -28.29 -9.82
N LEU A 271 -0.98 -27.37 -8.95
CA LEU A 271 -1.66 -27.02 -7.71
C LEU A 271 -2.61 -25.81 -7.87
N LYS A 272 -2.53 -25.10 -8.97
CA LYS A 272 -3.27 -23.86 -9.21
C LYS A 272 -4.77 -23.98 -9.00
N LEU A 273 -5.39 -25.07 -9.51
CA LEU A 273 -6.84 -25.26 -9.34
C LEU A 273 -7.21 -25.52 -7.86
N ASP A 274 -6.38 -26.23 -7.12
CA ASP A 274 -6.58 -26.45 -5.69
C ASP A 274 -6.42 -25.14 -4.92
N ILE A 275 -5.38 -24.35 -5.23
CA ILE A 275 -5.14 -23.02 -4.64
C ILE A 275 -6.35 -22.11 -4.87
N LEU A 276 -6.88 -22.05 -6.09
CA LEU A 276 -8.08 -21.26 -6.39
C LEU A 276 -9.30 -21.77 -5.61
N GLY A 277 -9.47 -23.08 -5.47
CA GLY A 277 -10.53 -23.70 -4.68
C GLY A 277 -10.42 -23.39 -3.18
N TRP A 278 -9.20 -23.45 -2.62
CA TRP A 278 -8.97 -23.10 -1.22
C TRP A 278 -9.21 -21.60 -0.98
N ALA A 279 -8.74 -20.75 -1.85
CA ALA A 279 -9.00 -19.31 -1.77
C ALA A 279 -10.51 -19.01 -1.84
N SER A 280 -11.26 -19.66 -2.76
CA SER A 280 -12.72 -19.51 -2.84
C SER A 280 -13.47 -20.03 -1.61
N SER A 281 -12.84 -20.85 -0.77
CA SER A 281 -13.44 -21.37 0.46
C SER A 281 -13.35 -20.43 1.65
N VAL A 282 -12.57 -19.35 1.56
CA VAL A 282 -12.39 -18.39 2.65
C VAL A 282 -13.70 -17.68 2.95
N ARG A 283 -14.07 -17.65 4.22
CA ARG A 283 -15.27 -16.99 4.73
C ARG A 283 -15.00 -16.28 6.06
N PHE A 284 -15.77 -15.25 6.34
CA PHE A 284 -15.64 -14.43 7.54
C PHE A 284 -16.95 -14.43 8.33
N GLU A 285 -16.83 -14.50 9.67
CA GLU A 285 -17.97 -14.42 10.60
C GLU A 285 -18.42 -12.98 10.88
#